data_92880490da78c05ce195f8e2cd7868a8
#
_entry.id   92880490da78c05ce195f8e2cd7868a8
#
_cell.length_a   1.000
_cell.length_b   1.000
_cell.length_c   1.000
_cell.angle_alpha   90.00
_cell.angle_beta   90.00
_cell.angle_gamma   90.00
#
_symmetry.space_group_name_H-M   'P 1'
#
loop_
_entity.id
_entity.type
_entity.pdbx_description
1 polymer ?
#
loop_
_entity_poly.entity_id
_entity_poly.type
_entity_poly.pdbx_seq_one_letter_code
_entity_poly.pdbx_strand_id
1 'polypeptide(L)'
;MPCRFSRRPVVFAAVFFAVAAGIVMYFHYPALMRYFPPCPFHFVTGLHCPGCGATRAAYRLLHGDLAGAARCNLLLLPALGFLLWLCLRKKETLHPAVMTVFIVLAVLFWILRNLPWAPFTLLAPPAGL
;
A
#
# COMPACT_ATOMS: atom_id res chain seq x y z
N MET A 1 7.16 18.20 -33.24
CA MET A 1 5.92 18.55 -32.48
C MET A 1 5.80 17.55 -31.34
N PRO A 2 5.98 17.93 -30.07
CA PRO A 2 5.81 16.98 -28.98
C PRO A 2 4.31 16.71 -28.81
N CYS A 3 3.89 15.46 -29.00
CA CYS A 3 2.54 15.00 -28.69
C CYS A 3 2.26 15.29 -27.21
N ARG A 4 1.45 16.29 -26.94
CA ARG A 4 0.97 16.66 -25.60
C ARG A 4 -0.05 15.62 -25.17
N PHE A 5 0.44 14.48 -24.68
CA PHE A 5 -0.43 13.42 -24.15
C PHE A 5 -1.30 14.01 -23.04
N SER A 6 -2.59 14.12 -23.32
CA SER A 6 -3.56 14.65 -22.34
C SER A 6 -3.62 13.70 -21.14
N ARG A 7 -3.16 14.14 -19.97
CA ARG A 7 -3.18 13.33 -18.72
C ARG A 7 -4.61 13.03 -18.24
N ARG A 8 -5.60 13.78 -18.71
CA ARG A 8 -7.00 13.64 -18.27
C ARG A 8 -7.56 12.22 -18.48
N PRO A 9 -7.51 11.62 -19.70
CA PRO A 9 -8.07 10.28 -19.90
C PRO A 9 -7.37 9.22 -19.06
N VAL A 10 -6.04 9.34 -18.86
CA VAL A 10 -5.26 8.40 -18.03
C VAL A 10 -5.68 8.50 -16.55
N VAL A 11 -5.87 9.72 -16.05
CA VAL A 11 -6.33 9.92 -14.67
C VAL A 11 -7.75 9.39 -14.48
N PHE A 12 -8.66 9.65 -15.42
CA PHE A 12 -10.03 9.11 -15.36
C PHE A 12 -10.04 7.57 -15.40
N ALA A 13 -9.25 6.97 -16.28
CA ALA A 13 -9.11 5.52 -16.33
C ALA A 13 -8.54 4.96 -15.02
N ALA A 14 -7.48 5.56 -14.48
CA ALA A 14 -6.88 5.14 -13.23
C ALA A 14 -7.86 5.23 -12.05
N VAL A 15 -8.63 6.33 -11.96
CA VAL A 15 -9.66 6.51 -10.94
C VAL A 15 -10.77 5.48 -11.12
N PHE A 16 -11.24 5.24 -12.34
CA PHE A 16 -12.26 4.24 -12.62
C PHE A 16 -11.81 2.84 -12.17
N PHE A 17 -10.60 2.42 -12.55
CA PHE A 17 -10.07 1.13 -12.14
C PHE A 17 -9.83 1.05 -10.62
N ALA A 18 -9.38 2.13 -9.98
CA ALA A 18 -9.20 2.16 -8.54
C ALA A 18 -10.54 2.02 -7.79
N VAL A 19 -11.58 2.71 -8.26
CA VAL A 19 -12.94 2.62 -7.69
C VAL A 19 -13.51 1.22 -7.91
N ALA A 20 -13.41 0.66 -9.12
CA ALA A 20 -13.89 -0.68 -9.43
C ALA A 20 -13.18 -1.74 -8.57
N ALA A 21 -11.85 -1.66 -8.44
CA ALA A 21 -11.08 -2.54 -7.57
C ALA A 21 -11.48 -2.38 -6.09
N GLY A 22 -11.74 -1.15 -5.64
CA GLY A 22 -12.23 -0.87 -4.29
C GLY A 22 -13.59 -1.50 -4.02
N ILE A 23 -14.52 -1.42 -4.96
CA ILE A 23 -15.84 -2.05 -4.86
C ILE A 23 -15.72 -3.58 -4.79
N VAL A 24 -14.95 -4.18 -5.68
CA VAL A 24 -14.70 -5.63 -5.68
C VAL A 24 -14.06 -6.05 -4.36
N MET A 25 -13.08 -5.31 -3.89
CA MET A 25 -12.40 -5.58 -2.62
C MET A 25 -13.38 -5.45 -1.44
N TYR A 26 -14.24 -4.45 -1.44
CA TYR A 26 -15.22 -4.23 -0.37
C TYR A 26 -16.16 -5.43 -0.19
N PHE A 27 -16.71 -5.96 -1.29
CA PHE A 27 -17.73 -7.01 -1.26
C PHE A 27 -17.15 -8.43 -1.30
N HIS A 28 -16.03 -8.65 -1.98
CA HIS A 28 -15.54 -10.00 -2.29
C HIS A 28 -14.21 -10.35 -1.64
N TYR A 29 -13.61 -9.45 -0.87
CA TYR A 29 -12.27 -9.67 -0.30
C TYR A 29 -12.12 -11.01 0.46
N PRO A 30 -13.02 -11.43 1.35
CA PRO A 30 -12.84 -12.68 2.08
C PRO A 30 -12.81 -13.91 1.16
N ALA A 31 -13.61 -13.89 0.08
CA ALA A 31 -13.61 -14.96 -0.92
C ALA A 31 -12.37 -14.92 -1.80
N LEU A 32 -11.92 -13.72 -2.21
CA LEU A 32 -10.73 -13.53 -3.02
C LEU A 32 -9.45 -13.95 -2.30
N MET A 33 -9.38 -13.76 -0.98
CA MET A 33 -8.20 -14.15 -0.19
C MET A 33 -7.86 -15.63 -0.26
N ARG A 34 -8.84 -16.49 -0.52
CA ARG A 34 -8.62 -17.95 -0.70
C ARG A 34 -7.83 -18.27 -1.98
N TYR A 35 -7.92 -17.39 -2.99
CA TYR A 35 -7.26 -17.56 -4.29
C TYR A 35 -5.92 -16.82 -4.40
N PHE A 36 -5.65 -15.88 -3.47
CA PHE A 36 -4.37 -15.17 -3.48
C PHE A 36 -3.28 -16.04 -2.84
N PRO A 37 -2.22 -16.34 -3.58
CA PRO A 37 -1.09 -17.07 -3.01
C PRO A 37 -0.44 -16.24 -1.89
N PRO A 38 0.17 -16.90 -0.89
CA PRO A 38 0.98 -16.21 0.10
C PRO A 38 2.07 -15.42 -0.59
N CYS A 39 2.51 -14.33 0.05
CA CYS A 39 3.57 -13.49 -0.52
C CYS A 39 4.79 -14.35 -0.86
N PRO A 40 5.25 -14.40 -2.12
CA PRO A 40 6.36 -15.25 -2.53
C PRO A 40 7.66 -14.92 -1.77
N PHE A 41 7.86 -13.64 -1.44
CA PHE A 41 9.00 -13.22 -0.64
C PHE A 41 8.94 -13.82 0.78
N HIS A 42 7.77 -13.78 1.41
CA HIS A 42 7.58 -14.38 2.74
C HIS A 42 7.71 -15.90 2.70
N PHE A 43 7.21 -16.52 1.64
CA PHE A 43 7.28 -17.97 1.46
C PHE A 43 8.73 -18.47 1.34
N VAL A 44 9.59 -17.73 0.61
CA VAL A 44 10.98 -18.12 0.37
C VAL A 44 11.92 -17.75 1.52
N THR A 45 11.73 -16.55 2.10
CA THR A 45 12.67 -15.99 3.08
C THR A 45 12.19 -16.05 4.52
N GLY A 46 10.91 -16.33 4.77
CA GLY A 46 10.29 -16.19 6.08
C GLY A 46 10.10 -14.75 6.56
N LEU A 47 10.62 -13.75 5.81
CA LEU A 47 10.55 -12.34 6.17
C LEU A 47 9.32 -11.68 5.57
N HIS A 48 8.76 -10.70 6.26
CA HIS A 48 7.67 -9.89 5.75
C HIS A 48 8.19 -8.83 4.78
N CYS A 49 7.70 -8.80 3.54
CA CYS A 49 8.00 -7.71 2.60
C CYS A 49 7.30 -6.40 3.05
N PRO A 50 7.72 -5.22 2.59
CA PRO A 50 7.07 -3.96 2.98
C PRO A 50 5.60 -3.87 2.54
N GLY A 51 5.18 -4.63 1.52
CA GLY A 51 3.81 -4.73 1.04
C GLY A 51 2.96 -5.80 1.72
N CYS A 52 3.56 -6.68 2.55
CA CYS A 52 2.79 -7.71 3.25
C CYS A 52 1.71 -7.09 4.13
N GLY A 53 0.47 -7.58 3.97
CA GLY A 53 -0.70 -7.05 4.68
C GLY A 53 -1.31 -5.79 4.07
N ALA A 54 -0.76 -5.20 2.99
CA ALA A 54 -1.31 -4.00 2.36
C ALA A 54 -2.74 -4.22 1.85
N THR A 55 -3.04 -5.39 1.28
CA THR A 55 -4.39 -5.72 0.81
C THR A 55 -5.39 -5.82 1.95
N ARG A 56 -4.99 -6.45 3.09
CA ARG A 56 -5.80 -6.51 4.31
C ARG A 56 -6.00 -5.13 4.92
N ALA A 57 -4.95 -4.31 4.93
CA ALA A 57 -5.02 -2.94 5.40
C ALA A 57 -5.97 -2.09 4.54
N ALA A 58 -5.91 -2.22 3.21
CA ALA A 58 -6.82 -1.54 2.30
C ALA A 58 -8.28 -1.98 2.52
N TYR A 59 -8.54 -3.28 2.69
CA TYR A 59 -9.87 -3.80 3.00
C TYR A 59 -10.43 -3.21 4.31
N ARG A 60 -9.64 -3.22 5.39
CA ARG A 60 -10.03 -2.63 6.68
C ARG A 60 -10.27 -1.12 6.57
N LEU A 61 -9.43 -0.43 5.80
CA LEU A 61 -9.59 0.99 5.54
C LEU A 61 -10.91 1.31 4.82
N LEU A 62 -11.30 0.49 3.83
CA LEU A 62 -12.59 0.61 3.13
C LEU A 62 -13.79 0.41 4.06
N HIS A 63 -13.62 -0.35 5.15
CA HIS A 63 -14.65 -0.56 6.18
C HIS A 63 -14.54 0.43 7.36
N GLY A 64 -13.68 1.45 7.26
CA GLY A 64 -13.52 2.48 8.30
C GLY A 64 -12.67 2.07 9.51
N ASP A 65 -12.08 0.87 9.49
CA ASP A 65 -11.21 0.38 10.57
C ASP A 65 -9.76 0.85 10.36
N LEU A 66 -9.49 2.10 10.73
CA LEU A 66 -8.16 2.70 10.62
C LEU A 66 -7.12 2.00 11.52
N ALA A 67 -7.53 1.61 12.72
CA ALA A 67 -6.63 0.97 13.68
C ALA A 67 -6.23 -0.43 13.18
N GLY A 68 -7.18 -1.20 12.69
CA GLY A 68 -6.92 -2.49 12.07
C GLY A 68 -6.10 -2.39 10.78
N ALA A 69 -6.35 -1.36 9.96
CA ALA A 69 -5.56 -1.09 8.77
C ALA A 69 -4.09 -0.79 9.13
N ALA A 70 -3.84 0.07 10.11
CA ALA A 70 -2.50 0.39 10.59
C ALA A 70 -1.77 -0.84 11.15
N ARG A 71 -2.47 -1.73 11.85
CA ARG A 71 -1.90 -3.01 12.34
C ARG A 71 -1.54 -3.98 11.21
N CYS A 72 -2.30 -3.96 10.11
CA CYS A 72 -1.99 -4.82 8.96
C CYS A 72 -0.80 -4.28 8.16
N ASN A 73 -0.75 -2.98 7.93
CA ASN A 73 0.37 -2.32 7.26
C ASN A 73 0.38 -0.81 7.56
N LEU A 74 1.24 -0.40 8.50
CA LEU A 74 1.37 1.00 8.89
C LEU A 74 1.87 1.90 7.74
N LEU A 75 2.66 1.34 6.80
CA LEU A 75 3.20 2.11 5.67
C LEU A 75 2.11 2.47 4.64
N LEU A 76 0.98 1.74 4.60
CA LEU A 76 -0.08 1.98 3.63
C LEU A 76 -0.67 3.40 3.76
N LEU A 77 -0.92 3.86 4.98
CA LEU A 77 -1.53 5.18 5.21
C LEU A 77 -0.67 6.32 4.68
N PRO A 78 0.63 6.44 5.05
CA PRO A 78 1.49 7.48 4.48
C PRO A 78 1.73 7.29 2.97
N ALA A 79 1.74 6.05 2.46
CA ALA A 79 1.88 5.79 1.03
C ALA A 79 0.66 6.29 0.24
N LEU A 80 -0.57 6.08 0.74
CA LEU A 80 -1.79 6.62 0.14
C LEU A 80 -1.81 8.16 0.19
N GLY A 81 -1.43 8.75 1.33
CA GLY A 81 -1.31 10.21 1.45
C GLY A 81 -0.29 10.79 0.48
N PHE A 82 0.86 10.15 0.33
CA PHE A 82 1.89 10.52 -0.62
C PHE A 82 1.40 10.40 -2.08
N LEU A 83 0.73 9.30 -2.42
CA LEU A 83 0.15 9.10 -3.75
C LEU A 83 -0.91 10.15 -4.07
N LEU A 84 -1.82 10.44 -3.13
CA LEU A 84 -2.83 11.49 -3.27
C LEU A 84 -2.16 12.85 -3.49
N TRP A 85 -1.15 13.18 -2.69
CA TRP A 85 -0.39 14.42 -2.85
C TRP A 85 0.28 14.51 -4.23
N LEU A 86 0.85 13.40 -4.75
CA LEU A 86 1.39 13.33 -6.11
C LEU A 86 0.32 13.59 -7.18
N CYS A 87 -0.87 13.03 -7.01
CA CYS A 87 -1.99 13.21 -7.96
C CYS A 87 -2.49 14.66 -7.97
N LEU A 88 -2.49 15.32 -6.82
CA LEU A 88 -2.97 16.70 -6.68
C LEU A 88 -1.94 17.75 -7.11
N ARG A 89 -0.66 17.41 -7.14
CA ARG A 89 0.38 18.33 -7.60
C ARG A 89 0.29 18.61 -9.10
N LYS A 90 0.21 19.89 -9.42
CA LYS A 90 0.34 20.38 -10.80
C LYS A 90 1.84 20.49 -11.14
N LYS A 91 2.32 19.56 -11.97
CA LYS A 91 3.52 19.72 -12.84
C LYS A 91 4.87 20.13 -12.24
N GLU A 92 5.17 19.92 -10.99
CA GLU A 92 6.55 20.09 -10.56
C GLU A 92 7.26 18.74 -10.58
N THR A 93 8.48 18.71 -11.09
CA THR A 93 9.38 17.57 -10.97
C THR A 93 9.52 17.24 -9.49
N LEU A 94 9.24 15.98 -9.13
CA LEU A 94 9.47 15.51 -7.77
C LEU A 94 10.92 15.80 -7.38
N HIS A 95 11.08 16.58 -6.31
CA HIS A 95 12.41 16.82 -5.78
C HIS A 95 13.02 15.47 -5.38
N PRO A 96 14.21 15.12 -5.84
CA PRO A 96 14.80 13.80 -5.58
C PRO A 96 14.88 13.50 -4.08
N ALA A 97 15.08 14.50 -3.24
CA ALA A 97 15.10 14.34 -1.79
C ALA A 97 13.78 13.75 -1.23
N VAL A 98 12.63 14.13 -1.78
CA VAL A 98 11.33 13.60 -1.30
C VAL A 98 11.19 12.11 -1.61
N MET A 99 11.62 11.69 -2.80
CA MET A 99 11.66 10.28 -3.17
C MET A 99 12.64 9.50 -2.30
N THR A 100 13.83 10.06 -2.06
CA THR A 100 14.85 9.44 -1.20
C THR A 100 14.32 9.25 0.22
N VAL A 101 13.69 10.27 0.80
CA VAL A 101 13.10 10.17 2.14
C VAL A 101 12.03 9.08 2.19
N PHE A 102 11.14 9.01 1.19
CA PHE A 102 10.12 7.97 1.15
C PHE A 102 10.71 6.55 1.05
N ILE A 103 11.74 6.38 0.20
CA ILE A 103 12.45 5.10 0.06
C ILE A 103 13.14 4.71 1.38
N VAL A 104 13.83 5.65 2.02
CA VAL A 104 14.49 5.41 3.32
C VAL A 104 13.47 4.98 4.37
N LEU A 105 12.32 5.67 4.46
CA LEU A 105 11.26 5.30 5.40
C LEU A 105 10.67 3.92 5.10
N ALA A 106 10.50 3.56 3.83
CA ALA A 106 10.02 2.25 3.43
C ALA A 106 11.01 1.12 3.78
N VAL A 107 12.31 1.38 3.58
CA VAL A 107 13.37 0.43 3.96
C VAL A 107 13.48 0.29 5.47
N LEU A 108 13.45 1.39 6.21
CA LEU A 108 13.43 1.37 7.67
C LEU A 108 12.23 0.60 8.22
N PHE A 109 11.03 0.87 7.69
CA PHE A 109 9.83 0.13 8.05
C PHE A 109 9.98 -1.37 7.76
N TRP A 110 10.56 -1.73 6.62
CA TRP A 110 10.81 -3.11 6.26
C TRP A 110 11.76 -3.80 7.24
N ILE A 111 12.86 -3.17 7.62
CA ILE A 111 13.81 -3.69 8.59
C ILE A 111 13.14 -3.85 9.95
N LEU A 112 12.50 -2.79 10.46
CA LEU A 112 11.89 -2.77 11.79
C LEU A 112 10.82 -3.84 11.95
N ARG A 113 9.96 -4.08 10.94
CA ARG A 113 8.90 -5.08 11.05
C ARG A 113 9.37 -6.53 11.02
N ASN A 114 10.65 -6.76 10.68
CA ASN A 114 11.26 -8.09 10.70
C ASN A 114 12.13 -8.33 11.93
N LEU A 115 12.18 -7.38 12.87
CA LEU A 115 12.89 -7.55 14.13
C LEU A 115 12.04 -8.38 15.11
N PRO A 116 12.65 -9.39 15.78
CA PRO A 116 11.92 -10.32 16.67
C PRO A 116 11.58 -9.71 18.05
N TRP A 117 11.87 -8.43 18.27
CA TRP A 117 11.73 -7.78 19.58
C TRP A 117 10.48 -6.90 19.66
N ALA A 118 9.82 -6.86 20.82
CA ALA A 118 8.80 -5.87 21.11
C ALA A 118 9.45 -4.45 21.19
N PRO A 119 8.82 -3.39 20.65
CA PRO A 119 7.47 -3.33 20.09
C PRO A 119 7.37 -3.67 18.58
N PHE A 120 8.47 -4.03 17.92
CA PHE A 120 8.53 -4.19 16.45
C PHE A 120 7.69 -5.36 15.94
N THR A 121 7.46 -6.38 16.77
CA THR A 121 6.55 -7.50 16.46
C THR A 121 5.11 -7.03 16.21
N LEU A 122 4.71 -5.86 16.71
CA LEU A 122 3.40 -5.26 16.43
C LEU A 122 3.28 -4.71 15.00
N LEU A 123 4.40 -4.50 14.31
CA LEU A 123 4.44 -4.07 12.91
C LEU A 123 4.26 -5.26 11.94
N ALA A 124 4.44 -6.49 12.42
CA ALA A 124 4.16 -7.67 11.62
C ALA A 124 2.64 -7.80 11.42
N PRO A 125 2.17 -8.14 10.21
CA PRO A 125 0.75 -8.31 9.98
C PRO A 125 0.24 -9.49 10.83
N PRO A 126 -0.93 -9.34 11.48
CA PRO A 126 -1.51 -10.42 12.26
C PRO A 126 -1.76 -11.64 11.39
N ALA A 127 -1.51 -12.83 11.91
CA ALA A 127 -1.81 -14.08 11.24
C ALA A 127 -3.34 -14.23 11.16
N GLY A 128 -3.86 -14.30 9.94
CA GLY A 128 -5.30 -14.49 9.70
C GLY A 128 -6.13 -13.20 9.69
N LEU A 129 -7.29 -13.29 9.09
CA LEU A 129 -8.46 -12.43 9.29
C LEU A 129 -9.29 -13.04 10.38
#